data_ad77fa9e1c0e0a7e31042fc3afe4bced
#
_entry.id   ad77fa9e1c0e0a7e31042fc3afe4bced
#
_cell.length_a   1.000
_cell.length_b   1.000
_cell.length_c   1.000
_cell.angle_alpha   90.00
_cell.angle_beta   90.00
_cell.angle_gamma   90.00
#
_symmetry.space_group_name_H-M   'P 1'
#
loop_
_entity.id
_entity.type
_entity.pdbx_description
1 polymer ?
#
loop_
_entity_poly.entity_id
_entity_poly.type
_entity_poly.pdbx_seq_one_letter_code
_entity_poly.pdbx_strand_id
1 'polypeptide(L)'
;VSRPNSHILSARTDRGAVRPRNEDAVLADVLPVGREFGILLAVADGVGGHGHGDWASQRSVELLREYVGSALAAGSDPTSSLTAAFQQVNETVYHEAANLHPGARPATTLAAALIVGDSLWWANVGDSRVYLLGPGSARQLTADHSLVAEQVRAGVISAEEAADAPFGNVITRSIGFEPSVSADCGGPIALAPGDVVLLCSDGLYRVVREEEFASVASFYTADSAARELIAMACERGAPDNVSVVIYRVPNPLDAAEDTKRLTLAKTSKPDRTPGRRLVLWALFAAVVIVAAAAGAATAGWIPGAQLPFGG
;
A
#
# COMPACT_ATOMS: atom_id res chain seq x y z
N VAL A 1 16.67 -1.55 -12.45
CA VAL A 1 15.21 -1.50 -12.56
C VAL A 1 14.77 -0.16 -12.00
N SER A 2 14.24 0.74 -12.85
CA SER A 2 13.70 2.02 -12.39
C SER A 2 12.48 1.75 -11.50
N ARG A 3 12.38 2.46 -10.36
CA ARG A 3 11.21 2.36 -9.47
C ARG A 3 9.96 2.70 -10.30
N PRO A 4 8.84 1.95 -10.13
CA PRO A 4 7.59 2.27 -10.81
C PRO A 4 7.21 3.73 -10.51
N ASN A 5 6.64 4.39 -11.53
CA ASN A 5 6.24 5.79 -11.43
C ASN A 5 5.16 5.94 -10.35
N SER A 6 5.48 6.60 -9.25
CA SER A 6 4.58 6.79 -8.09
C SER A 6 3.30 7.58 -8.43
N HIS A 7 3.23 8.18 -9.62
CA HIS A 7 2.01 8.83 -10.11
C HIS A 7 0.93 7.82 -10.54
N ILE A 8 1.36 6.65 -11.03
CA ILE A 8 0.44 5.63 -11.57
C ILE A 8 0.36 4.36 -10.74
N LEU A 9 1.35 4.07 -9.86
CA LEU A 9 1.44 2.83 -9.11
C LEU A 9 1.90 3.10 -7.67
N SER A 10 1.17 2.55 -6.69
CA SER A 10 1.52 2.63 -5.28
C SER A 10 1.06 1.40 -4.52
N ALA A 11 1.85 0.96 -3.54
CA ALA A 11 1.49 -0.04 -2.55
C ALA A 11 1.90 0.50 -1.17
N ARG A 12 0.96 0.54 -0.25
CA ARG A 12 1.16 1.05 1.10
C ARG A 12 0.42 0.21 2.11
N THR A 13 1.01 0.05 3.25
CA THR A 13 0.43 -0.63 4.40
C THR A 13 0.78 0.14 5.68
N ASP A 14 -0.13 0.16 6.64
CA ASP A 14 0.04 0.74 7.96
C ASP A 14 -0.47 -0.24 9.03
N ARG A 15 0.12 -0.20 10.19
CA ARG A 15 -0.25 -1.08 11.32
C ARG A 15 -1.64 -0.75 11.90
N GLY A 16 -2.16 0.44 11.61
CA GLY A 16 -3.34 0.97 12.27
C GLY A 16 -3.07 1.41 13.71
N ALA A 17 -4.14 1.83 14.38
CA ALA A 17 -4.05 2.42 15.72
C ALA A 17 -4.04 1.39 16.85
N VAL A 18 -4.60 0.20 16.64
CA VAL A 18 -4.91 -0.76 17.71
C VAL A 18 -4.00 -1.98 17.70
N ARG A 19 -3.66 -2.52 16.54
CA ARG A 19 -2.89 -3.75 16.43
C ARG A 19 -1.44 -3.57 16.88
N PRO A 20 -0.82 -4.55 17.58
CA PRO A 20 0.58 -4.47 18.01
C PRO A 20 1.56 -4.66 16.84
N ARG A 21 1.16 -5.40 15.79
CA ARG A 21 1.95 -5.73 14.60
C ARG A 21 1.14 -5.46 13.35
N ASN A 22 1.86 -5.33 12.24
CA ASN A 22 1.26 -5.36 10.91
C ASN A 22 1.43 -6.75 10.32
N GLU A 23 0.34 -7.44 10.09
CA GLU A 23 0.29 -8.78 9.50
C GLU A 23 -0.17 -8.74 8.03
N ASP A 24 -0.45 -7.55 7.48
CA ASP A 24 -0.73 -7.35 6.07
C ASP A 24 0.55 -7.37 5.21
N ALA A 25 0.42 -7.84 3.98
CA ALA A 25 1.44 -7.70 2.94
C ALA A 25 0.83 -7.13 1.65
N VAL A 26 1.62 -6.34 0.93
CA VAL A 26 1.20 -5.69 -0.30
C VAL A 26 2.22 -5.88 -1.41
N LEU A 27 1.75 -5.96 -2.65
CA LEU A 27 2.57 -6.07 -3.85
C LEU A 27 2.08 -5.09 -4.92
N ALA A 28 3.01 -4.40 -5.55
CA ALA A 28 2.82 -3.68 -6.81
C ALA A 28 4.10 -3.84 -7.63
N ASP A 29 4.06 -4.67 -8.66
CA ASP A 29 5.23 -4.98 -9.47
C ASP A 29 4.91 -5.01 -10.96
N VAL A 30 5.95 -4.84 -11.77
CA VAL A 30 5.88 -4.88 -13.23
C VAL A 30 6.56 -6.16 -13.71
N LEU A 31 5.79 -7.02 -14.34
CA LEU A 31 6.25 -8.32 -14.81
C LEU A 31 6.44 -8.30 -16.35
N PRO A 32 7.46 -8.98 -16.88
CA PRO A 32 7.58 -9.17 -18.33
C PRO A 32 6.52 -10.15 -18.83
N VAL A 33 5.83 -9.79 -19.92
CA VAL A 33 4.81 -10.60 -20.59
C VAL A 33 5.13 -10.65 -22.08
N GLY A 34 5.91 -11.61 -22.52
CA GLY A 34 6.38 -11.68 -23.89
C GLY A 34 7.21 -10.45 -24.28
N ARG A 35 6.68 -9.59 -25.16
CA ARG A 35 7.30 -8.32 -25.56
C ARG A 35 6.72 -7.10 -24.81
N GLU A 36 5.73 -7.31 -23.99
CA GLU A 36 5.02 -6.30 -23.23
C GLU A 36 5.34 -6.42 -21.74
N PHE A 37 4.68 -5.59 -20.94
CA PHE A 37 4.74 -5.64 -19.49
C PHE A 37 3.34 -5.80 -18.93
N GLY A 38 3.22 -6.63 -17.90
CA GLY A 38 2.04 -6.72 -17.05
C GLY A 38 2.29 -6.03 -15.71
N ILE A 39 1.22 -5.59 -15.07
CA ILE A 39 1.25 -5.04 -13.72
C ILE A 39 0.54 -6.01 -12.81
N LEU A 40 1.24 -6.51 -11.81
CA LEU A 40 0.68 -7.38 -10.78
C LEU A 40 0.53 -6.61 -9.47
N LEU A 41 -0.70 -6.58 -8.97
CA LEU A 41 -1.06 -5.99 -7.68
C LEU A 41 -1.54 -7.09 -6.76
N ALA A 42 -1.22 -7.02 -5.47
CA ALA A 42 -1.82 -7.91 -4.47
C ALA A 42 -1.88 -7.25 -3.09
N VAL A 43 -2.88 -7.68 -2.32
CA VAL A 43 -3.04 -7.45 -0.89
C VAL A 43 -3.31 -8.80 -0.24
N ALA A 44 -2.63 -9.06 0.87
CA ALA A 44 -2.80 -10.23 1.70
C ALA A 44 -2.91 -9.77 3.16
N ASP A 45 -3.99 -10.16 3.84
CA ASP A 45 -4.26 -9.87 5.26
C ASP A 45 -3.99 -11.14 6.06
N GLY A 46 -2.97 -11.08 6.89
CA GLY A 46 -2.51 -12.22 7.68
C GLY A 46 -3.46 -12.52 8.83
N VAL A 47 -4.03 -13.72 8.84
CA VAL A 47 -4.95 -14.18 9.87
C VAL A 47 -4.34 -15.32 10.68
N GLY A 48 -4.47 -15.26 12.00
CA GLY A 48 -4.03 -16.36 12.86
C GLY A 48 -3.76 -15.91 14.29
N GLY A 49 -4.51 -16.46 15.24
CA GLY A 49 -4.41 -16.18 16.67
C GLY A 49 -3.07 -16.57 17.34
N HIS A 50 -2.07 -17.02 16.60
CA HIS A 50 -0.78 -17.51 17.10
C HIS A 50 0.42 -16.71 16.56
N GLY A 51 0.21 -15.56 15.91
CA GLY A 51 1.28 -14.59 15.62
C GLY A 51 2.17 -14.92 14.43
N HIS A 52 1.67 -15.63 13.42
CA HIS A 52 2.38 -15.95 12.19
C HIS A 52 1.60 -15.53 10.93
N GLY A 53 0.62 -14.64 11.07
CA GLY A 53 -0.12 -14.08 9.96
C GLY A 53 0.79 -13.25 9.04
N ASP A 54 1.74 -12.53 9.62
CA ASP A 54 2.77 -11.75 8.93
C ASP A 54 3.64 -12.63 7.99
N TRP A 55 4.02 -13.83 8.44
CA TRP A 55 4.72 -14.79 7.60
C TRP A 55 3.84 -15.28 6.44
N ALA A 56 2.59 -15.64 6.73
CA ALA A 56 1.68 -16.19 5.71
C ALA A 56 1.36 -15.16 4.62
N SER A 57 1.06 -13.92 4.98
CA SER A 57 0.76 -12.83 4.06
C SER A 57 1.97 -12.48 3.20
N GLN A 58 3.15 -12.28 3.82
CA GLN A 58 4.39 -11.97 3.11
C GLN A 58 4.77 -13.09 2.14
N ARG A 59 4.72 -14.34 2.61
CA ARG A 59 5.07 -15.49 1.78
C ARG A 59 4.12 -15.68 0.60
N SER A 60 2.82 -15.42 0.81
CA SER A 60 1.82 -15.52 -0.25
C SER A 60 2.04 -14.51 -1.38
N VAL A 61 2.35 -13.25 -1.07
CA VAL A 61 2.60 -12.25 -2.12
C VAL A 61 3.91 -12.50 -2.86
N GLU A 62 4.95 -13.02 -2.18
CA GLU A 62 6.20 -13.44 -2.82
C GLU A 62 6.00 -14.58 -3.81
N LEU A 63 5.32 -15.65 -3.39
CA LEU A 63 5.01 -16.81 -4.22
C LEU A 63 4.09 -16.43 -5.38
N LEU A 64 3.08 -15.60 -5.15
CA LEU A 64 2.19 -15.13 -6.20
C LEU A 64 2.98 -14.43 -7.32
N ARG A 65 3.89 -13.54 -6.94
CA ARG A 65 4.77 -12.85 -7.89
C ARG A 65 5.61 -13.84 -8.71
N GLU A 66 6.19 -14.82 -8.04
CA GLU A 66 7.03 -15.84 -8.68
C GLU A 66 6.23 -16.71 -9.65
N TYR A 67 5.10 -17.26 -9.23
CA TYR A 67 4.31 -18.19 -10.02
C TYR A 67 3.61 -17.50 -11.20
N VAL A 68 3.00 -16.32 -10.98
CA VAL A 68 2.42 -15.54 -12.07
C VAL A 68 3.49 -15.12 -13.08
N GLY A 69 4.64 -14.63 -12.60
CA GLY A 69 5.75 -14.22 -13.46
C GLY A 69 6.28 -15.38 -14.30
N SER A 70 6.46 -16.56 -13.70
CA SER A 70 6.93 -17.76 -14.39
C SER A 70 5.91 -18.26 -15.43
N ALA A 71 4.61 -18.27 -15.09
CA ALA A 71 3.56 -18.69 -15.99
C ALA A 71 3.44 -17.77 -17.22
N LEU A 72 3.46 -16.44 -17.01
CA LEU A 72 3.43 -15.45 -18.08
C LEU A 72 4.67 -15.52 -18.98
N ALA A 73 5.85 -15.74 -18.39
CA ALA A 73 7.09 -15.93 -19.15
C ALA A 73 7.06 -17.20 -20.01
N ALA A 74 6.34 -18.25 -19.55
CA ALA A 74 6.10 -19.48 -20.31
C ALA A 74 5.00 -19.32 -21.39
N GLY A 75 4.33 -18.17 -21.48
CA GLY A 75 3.29 -17.88 -22.45
C GLY A 75 1.88 -18.34 -22.06
N SER A 76 1.65 -18.62 -20.78
CA SER A 76 0.32 -18.91 -20.26
C SER A 76 -0.58 -17.67 -20.35
N ASP A 77 -1.88 -17.89 -20.56
CA ASP A 77 -2.85 -16.78 -20.52
C ASP A 77 -3.04 -16.24 -19.09
N PRO A 78 -3.49 -14.99 -18.92
CA PRO A 78 -3.63 -14.36 -17.62
C PRO A 78 -4.58 -15.09 -16.65
N THR A 79 -5.70 -15.61 -17.14
CA THR A 79 -6.68 -16.32 -16.30
C THR A 79 -6.08 -17.60 -15.72
N SER A 80 -5.50 -18.44 -16.59
CA SER A 80 -4.82 -19.67 -16.18
C SER A 80 -3.63 -19.40 -15.26
N SER A 81 -2.87 -18.32 -15.53
CA SER A 81 -1.73 -17.92 -14.71
C SER A 81 -2.15 -17.56 -13.28
N LEU A 82 -3.21 -16.74 -13.10
CA LEU A 82 -3.74 -16.41 -11.78
C LEU A 82 -4.32 -17.63 -11.07
N THR A 83 -5.17 -18.39 -11.75
CA THR A 83 -5.84 -19.56 -11.14
C THR A 83 -4.82 -20.59 -10.64
N ALA A 84 -3.83 -20.92 -11.47
CA ALA A 84 -2.79 -21.87 -11.11
C ALA A 84 -1.89 -21.33 -9.99
N ALA A 85 -1.54 -20.03 -10.04
CA ALA A 85 -0.72 -19.40 -9.02
C ALA A 85 -1.40 -19.43 -7.64
N PHE A 86 -2.69 -19.13 -7.53
CA PHE A 86 -3.42 -19.20 -6.26
C PHE A 86 -3.43 -20.62 -5.66
N GLN A 87 -3.61 -21.63 -6.49
CA GLN A 87 -3.52 -23.03 -6.04
C GLN A 87 -2.12 -23.38 -5.54
N GLN A 88 -1.07 -23.01 -6.29
CA GLN A 88 0.31 -23.30 -5.93
C GLN A 88 0.75 -22.51 -4.68
N VAL A 89 0.32 -21.24 -4.55
CA VAL A 89 0.55 -20.43 -3.34
C VAL A 89 -0.06 -21.12 -2.14
N ASN A 90 -1.32 -21.52 -2.23
CA ASN A 90 -2.00 -22.22 -1.12
C ASN A 90 -1.28 -23.50 -0.72
N GLU A 91 -0.98 -24.36 -1.69
CA GLU A 91 -0.30 -25.63 -1.44
C GLU A 91 1.07 -25.41 -0.77
N THR A 92 1.85 -24.46 -1.29
CA THR A 92 3.19 -24.16 -0.75
C THR A 92 3.10 -23.59 0.67
N VAL A 93 2.25 -22.60 0.91
CA VAL A 93 2.07 -21.99 2.24
C VAL A 93 1.57 -23.03 3.25
N TYR A 94 0.60 -23.87 2.87
CA TYR A 94 0.08 -24.94 3.72
C TYR A 94 1.19 -25.91 4.16
N HIS A 95 2.03 -26.37 3.23
CA HIS A 95 3.11 -27.31 3.54
C HIS A 95 4.28 -26.67 4.29
N GLU A 96 4.66 -25.45 3.92
CA GLU A 96 5.72 -24.71 4.63
C GLU A 96 5.29 -24.39 6.08
N ALA A 97 4.01 -23.98 6.28
CA ALA A 97 3.46 -23.71 7.61
C ALA A 97 3.55 -24.92 8.54
N ALA A 98 3.21 -26.10 8.05
CA ALA A 98 3.26 -27.33 8.83
C ALA A 98 4.67 -27.67 9.33
N ASN A 99 5.70 -27.31 8.54
CA ASN A 99 7.10 -27.57 8.87
C ASN A 99 7.74 -26.47 9.74
N LEU A 100 7.44 -25.22 9.45
CA LEU A 100 8.09 -24.06 10.11
C LEU A 100 7.38 -23.64 11.39
N HIS A 101 6.08 -23.91 11.50
CA HIS A 101 5.22 -23.49 12.61
C HIS A 101 4.41 -24.67 13.16
N PRO A 102 5.07 -25.72 13.73
CA PRO A 102 4.39 -26.91 14.23
C PRO A 102 3.31 -26.55 15.28
N GLY A 103 2.07 -26.98 15.02
CA GLY A 103 0.93 -26.71 15.91
C GLY A 103 0.25 -25.35 15.71
N ALA A 104 0.81 -24.45 14.90
CA ALA A 104 0.12 -23.26 14.41
C ALA A 104 -0.47 -23.52 13.01
N ARG A 105 -1.47 -22.73 12.63
CA ARG A 105 -2.04 -22.72 11.28
C ARG A 105 -2.05 -21.29 10.76
N PRO A 106 -0.88 -20.74 10.42
CA PRO A 106 -0.82 -19.42 9.80
C PRO A 106 -1.56 -19.43 8.48
N ALA A 107 -2.38 -18.42 8.27
CA ALA A 107 -3.20 -18.27 7.10
C ALA A 107 -3.27 -16.79 6.69
N THR A 108 -3.74 -16.53 5.50
CA THR A 108 -3.91 -15.17 5.02
C THR A 108 -5.03 -15.09 3.99
N THR A 109 -5.63 -13.92 3.83
CA THR A 109 -6.37 -13.59 2.60
C THR A 109 -5.40 -13.41 1.44
N LEU A 110 -5.88 -13.42 0.22
CA LEU A 110 -5.12 -12.98 -0.94
C LEU A 110 -6.07 -12.43 -2.00
N ALA A 111 -5.97 -11.15 -2.29
CA ALA A 111 -6.63 -10.50 -3.41
C ALA A 111 -5.57 -10.02 -4.40
N ALA A 112 -5.75 -10.31 -5.68
CA ALA A 112 -4.80 -9.94 -6.72
C ALA A 112 -5.49 -9.37 -7.95
N ALA A 113 -4.78 -8.48 -8.65
CA ALA A 113 -5.14 -7.95 -9.95
C ALA A 113 -3.93 -8.01 -10.89
N LEU A 114 -4.16 -8.52 -12.10
CA LEU A 114 -3.18 -8.57 -13.18
C LEU A 114 -3.68 -7.73 -14.35
N ILE A 115 -2.90 -6.75 -14.76
CA ILE A 115 -3.19 -5.90 -15.89
C ILE A 115 -2.18 -6.20 -17.00
N VAL A 116 -2.68 -6.54 -18.21
CA VAL A 116 -1.86 -6.72 -19.41
C VAL A 116 -2.50 -5.92 -20.54
N GLY A 117 -1.75 -4.99 -21.08
CA GLY A 117 -2.31 -4.00 -22.02
C GLY A 117 -3.38 -3.14 -21.36
N ASP A 118 -4.57 -3.14 -21.91
CA ASP A 118 -5.77 -2.43 -21.43
C ASP A 118 -6.79 -3.35 -20.72
N SER A 119 -6.38 -4.56 -20.35
CA SER A 119 -7.27 -5.58 -19.80
C SER A 119 -6.87 -5.96 -18.39
N LEU A 120 -7.85 -6.10 -17.52
CA LEU A 120 -7.73 -6.46 -16.11
C LEU A 120 -8.28 -7.85 -15.84
N TRP A 121 -7.51 -8.68 -15.17
CA TRP A 121 -7.93 -9.93 -14.53
C TRP A 121 -7.74 -9.83 -13.02
N TRP A 122 -8.56 -10.53 -12.27
CA TRP A 122 -8.48 -10.59 -10.81
C TRP A 122 -8.69 -11.99 -10.28
N ALA A 123 -8.15 -12.25 -9.08
CA ALA A 123 -8.40 -13.46 -8.31
C ALA A 123 -8.48 -13.12 -6.81
N ASN A 124 -9.28 -13.89 -6.06
CA ASN A 124 -9.51 -13.64 -4.64
C ASN A 124 -9.71 -14.92 -3.83
N VAL A 125 -9.12 -14.93 -2.63
CA VAL A 125 -9.41 -15.83 -1.52
C VAL A 125 -9.44 -15.01 -0.24
N GLY A 126 -10.55 -14.99 0.48
CA GLY A 126 -10.75 -14.18 1.69
C GLY A 126 -11.65 -12.98 1.45
N ASP A 127 -11.55 -11.99 2.31
CA ASP A 127 -12.35 -10.77 2.31
C ASP A 127 -11.56 -9.49 1.99
N SER A 128 -10.29 -9.59 1.63
CA SER A 128 -9.60 -8.51 0.94
C SER A 128 -10.22 -8.27 -0.43
N ARG A 129 -10.28 -7.02 -0.88
CA ARG A 129 -11.12 -6.64 -2.02
C ARG A 129 -10.34 -6.04 -3.17
N VAL A 130 -10.86 -6.23 -4.39
CA VAL A 130 -10.44 -5.55 -5.62
C VAL A 130 -11.58 -4.68 -6.11
N TYR A 131 -11.28 -3.42 -6.38
CA TYR A 131 -12.22 -2.43 -6.92
C TYR A 131 -11.75 -1.91 -8.28
N LEU A 132 -12.71 -1.61 -9.14
CA LEU A 132 -12.52 -0.76 -10.30
C LEU A 132 -13.24 0.55 -10.05
N LEU A 133 -12.48 1.65 -10.01
CA LEU A 133 -12.98 2.99 -9.78
C LEU A 133 -12.99 3.76 -11.10
N GLY A 134 -14.14 4.32 -11.43
CA GLY A 134 -14.33 5.26 -12.53
C GLY A 134 -14.73 6.64 -12.00
N PRO A 135 -15.06 7.59 -12.88
CA PRO A 135 -15.51 8.91 -12.48
C PRO A 135 -16.77 8.86 -11.62
N GLY A 136 -16.61 9.11 -10.30
CA GLY A 136 -17.71 9.13 -9.32
C GLY A 136 -18.33 7.76 -9.01
N SER A 137 -17.67 6.66 -9.37
CA SER A 137 -18.17 5.30 -9.13
C SER A 137 -17.08 4.39 -8.59
N ALA A 138 -17.46 3.52 -7.65
CA ALA A 138 -16.65 2.42 -7.16
C ALA A 138 -17.42 1.11 -7.42
N ARG A 139 -16.76 0.17 -8.06
CA ARG A 139 -17.33 -1.17 -8.32
C ARG A 139 -16.42 -2.22 -7.69
N GLN A 140 -16.87 -2.89 -6.65
CA GLN A 140 -16.22 -4.08 -6.12
C GLN A 140 -16.28 -5.20 -7.17
N LEU A 141 -15.14 -5.81 -7.47
CA LEU A 141 -15.02 -6.90 -8.43
C LEU A 141 -15.06 -8.27 -7.74
N THR A 142 -14.51 -8.35 -6.53
CA THR A 142 -14.45 -9.56 -5.71
C THR A 142 -15.72 -9.74 -4.87
N ALA A 143 -15.99 -10.96 -4.46
CA ALA A 143 -16.99 -11.26 -3.43
C ALA A 143 -16.27 -11.73 -2.17
N ASP A 144 -16.65 -11.20 -1.01
CA ASP A 144 -16.01 -11.57 0.25
C ASP A 144 -16.30 -13.04 0.60
N HIS A 145 -15.28 -13.77 0.99
CA HIS A 145 -15.40 -15.10 1.60
C HIS A 145 -15.48 -14.94 3.12
N SER A 146 -16.57 -14.37 3.59
CA SER A 146 -16.90 -14.23 5.00
C SER A 146 -18.25 -14.85 5.31
N LEU A 147 -18.43 -15.29 6.55
CA LEU A 147 -19.69 -15.90 7.01
C LEU A 147 -20.88 -14.96 6.75
N VAL A 148 -20.71 -13.70 7.04
CA VAL A 148 -21.74 -12.67 6.86
C VAL A 148 -22.07 -12.48 5.38
N ALA A 149 -21.08 -12.38 4.52
CA ALA A 149 -21.30 -12.26 3.07
C ALA A 149 -21.99 -13.49 2.47
N GLU A 150 -21.70 -14.68 2.98
CA GLU A 150 -22.38 -15.90 2.56
C GLU A 150 -23.85 -15.93 3.00
N GLN A 151 -24.15 -15.45 4.22
CA GLN A 151 -25.52 -15.34 4.71
C GLN A 151 -26.35 -14.32 3.92
N VAL A 152 -25.75 -13.20 3.53
CA VAL A 152 -26.40 -12.22 2.63
C VAL A 152 -26.69 -12.83 1.27
N ARG A 153 -25.72 -13.51 0.66
CA ARG A 153 -25.92 -14.20 -0.63
C ARG A 153 -26.98 -15.30 -0.59
N ALA A 154 -27.08 -15.98 0.55
CA ALA A 154 -28.09 -17.01 0.78
C ALA A 154 -29.47 -16.41 1.13
N GLY A 155 -29.61 -15.09 1.27
CA GLY A 155 -30.86 -14.42 1.67
C GLY A 155 -31.27 -14.68 3.12
N VAL A 156 -30.34 -15.09 3.98
CA VAL A 156 -30.57 -15.36 5.41
C VAL A 156 -30.64 -14.08 6.20
N ILE A 157 -29.79 -13.11 5.85
CA ILE A 157 -29.80 -11.75 6.42
C ILE A 157 -29.75 -10.70 5.28
N SER A 158 -30.22 -9.50 5.54
CA SER A 158 -30.07 -8.36 4.62
C SER A 158 -28.67 -7.76 4.67
N ALA A 159 -28.32 -6.93 3.70
CA ALA A 159 -27.05 -6.21 3.69
C ALA A 159 -26.93 -5.20 4.87
N GLU A 160 -28.08 -4.62 5.29
CA GLU A 160 -28.15 -3.73 6.45
C GLU A 160 -27.86 -4.50 7.75
N GLU A 161 -28.47 -5.68 7.93
CA GLU A 161 -28.22 -6.54 9.09
C GLU A 161 -26.78 -7.06 9.13
N ALA A 162 -26.18 -7.26 7.97
CA ALA A 162 -24.78 -7.69 7.82
C ALA A 162 -23.79 -6.67 8.41
N ALA A 163 -24.07 -5.38 8.28
CA ALA A 163 -23.18 -4.31 8.76
C ALA A 163 -22.97 -4.33 10.28
N ASP A 164 -24.00 -4.76 11.03
CA ASP A 164 -24.00 -4.83 12.49
C ASP A 164 -23.80 -6.28 13.02
N ALA A 165 -23.51 -7.25 12.15
CA ALA A 165 -23.46 -8.66 12.52
C ALA A 165 -22.23 -8.96 13.41
N PRO A 166 -22.40 -9.70 14.54
CA PRO A 166 -21.34 -9.94 15.51
C PRO A 166 -20.17 -10.81 14.99
N PHE A 167 -20.32 -11.46 13.86
CA PHE A 167 -19.32 -12.35 13.24
C PHE A 167 -18.81 -11.81 11.90
N GLY A 168 -18.82 -10.48 11.70
CA GLY A 168 -18.41 -9.81 10.47
C GLY A 168 -16.95 -10.11 10.04
N ASN A 169 -16.10 -10.54 10.98
CA ASN A 169 -14.68 -10.83 10.73
C ASN A 169 -14.39 -12.31 10.49
N VAL A 170 -15.39 -13.20 10.44
CA VAL A 170 -15.16 -14.64 10.25
C VAL A 170 -15.04 -14.93 8.77
N ILE A 171 -13.81 -15.16 8.30
CA ILE A 171 -13.56 -15.60 6.92
C ILE A 171 -13.84 -17.07 6.77
N THR A 172 -14.37 -17.47 5.61
CA THR A 172 -14.73 -18.86 5.27
C THR A 172 -13.73 -19.53 4.35
N ARG A 173 -12.82 -18.73 3.70
CA ARG A 173 -11.72 -19.25 2.88
C ARG A 173 -10.48 -18.40 3.13
N SER A 174 -9.32 -19.07 3.25
CA SER A 174 -8.01 -18.44 3.41
C SER A 174 -6.91 -19.28 2.77
N ILE A 175 -5.83 -18.65 2.38
CA ILE A 175 -4.61 -19.30 1.89
C ILE A 175 -3.88 -19.93 3.07
N GLY A 176 -3.42 -21.16 2.91
CA GLY A 176 -2.58 -21.88 3.87
C GLY A 176 -3.32 -22.60 5.00
N PHE A 177 -4.64 -22.45 5.11
CA PHE A 177 -5.42 -23.09 6.17
C PHE A 177 -5.81 -24.52 5.84
N GLU A 178 -6.28 -24.75 4.61
CA GLU A 178 -6.67 -26.06 4.08
C GLU A 178 -5.69 -26.51 2.99
N PRO A 179 -5.53 -27.83 2.74
CA PRO A 179 -4.60 -28.35 1.74
C PRO A 179 -4.94 -27.88 0.32
N SER A 180 -6.18 -27.53 0.05
CA SER A 180 -6.62 -26.97 -1.21
C SER A 180 -7.63 -25.85 -1.00
N VAL A 181 -7.61 -24.84 -1.85
CA VAL A 181 -8.55 -23.73 -1.83
C VAL A 181 -9.04 -23.41 -3.24
N SER A 182 -10.29 -23.00 -3.36
CA SER A 182 -10.83 -22.48 -4.61
C SER A 182 -10.79 -20.95 -4.58
N ALA A 183 -10.02 -20.35 -5.48
CA ALA A 183 -10.03 -18.93 -5.71
C ALA A 183 -11.18 -18.53 -6.63
N ASP A 184 -11.85 -17.42 -6.33
CA ASP A 184 -12.74 -16.77 -7.28
C ASP A 184 -11.88 -15.95 -8.25
N CYS A 185 -12.15 -16.07 -9.54
CA CYS A 185 -11.40 -15.39 -10.59
C CYS A 185 -12.34 -14.69 -11.57
N GLY A 186 -11.89 -13.60 -12.17
CA GLY A 186 -12.66 -12.88 -13.20
C GLY A 186 -11.79 -12.07 -14.15
N GLY A 187 -12.40 -11.63 -15.23
CA GLY A 187 -11.75 -10.93 -16.35
C GLY A 187 -11.85 -11.69 -17.66
N PRO A 188 -11.38 -11.11 -18.80
CA PRO A 188 -10.84 -9.75 -18.87
C PRO A 188 -11.92 -8.67 -18.71
N ILE A 189 -11.55 -7.58 -18.07
CA ILE A 189 -12.33 -6.35 -17.99
C ILE A 189 -11.53 -5.27 -18.71
N ALA A 190 -12.13 -4.62 -19.71
CA ALA A 190 -11.49 -3.52 -20.41
C ALA A 190 -11.34 -2.28 -19.48
N LEU A 191 -10.14 -1.72 -19.46
CA LEU A 191 -9.81 -0.52 -18.72
C LEU A 191 -9.78 0.70 -19.65
N ALA A 192 -10.38 1.80 -19.21
CA ALA A 192 -10.32 3.07 -19.88
C ALA A 192 -9.22 3.98 -19.28
N PRO A 193 -8.65 4.92 -20.07
CA PRO A 193 -7.75 5.93 -19.54
C PRO A 193 -8.38 6.70 -18.36
N GLY A 194 -7.65 6.77 -17.23
CA GLY A 194 -8.12 7.41 -16.01
C GLY A 194 -8.80 6.47 -15.01
N ASP A 195 -9.18 5.26 -15.42
CA ASP A 195 -9.65 4.24 -14.47
C ASP A 195 -8.60 3.95 -13.39
N VAL A 196 -9.07 3.56 -12.22
CA VAL A 196 -8.20 3.18 -11.11
C VAL A 196 -8.57 1.80 -10.60
N VAL A 197 -7.57 0.92 -10.56
CA VAL A 197 -7.67 -0.38 -9.88
C VAL A 197 -7.15 -0.20 -8.46
N LEU A 198 -8.01 -0.48 -7.46
CA LEU A 198 -7.69 -0.37 -6.05
C LEU A 198 -7.89 -1.72 -5.38
N LEU A 199 -6.88 -2.17 -4.61
CA LEU A 199 -6.96 -3.31 -3.73
C LEU A 199 -6.80 -2.85 -2.30
N CYS A 200 -7.52 -3.48 -1.36
CA CYS A 200 -7.38 -3.16 0.07
C CYS A 200 -7.72 -4.34 0.98
N SER A 201 -7.16 -4.30 2.20
CA SER A 201 -7.59 -5.14 3.32
C SER A 201 -8.84 -4.56 4.01
N ASP A 202 -9.41 -5.34 4.91
CA ASP A 202 -10.64 -4.98 5.63
C ASP A 202 -10.49 -3.74 6.53
N GLY A 203 -9.28 -3.49 7.04
CA GLY A 203 -8.99 -2.30 7.83
C GLY A 203 -9.22 -0.98 7.08
N LEU A 204 -9.28 -0.98 5.73
CA LEU A 204 -9.69 0.19 4.98
C LEU A 204 -11.21 0.27 4.84
N TYR A 205 -11.84 -0.71 4.16
CA TYR A 205 -13.25 -0.60 3.75
C TYR A 205 -14.25 -0.65 4.90
N ARG A 206 -13.84 -1.08 6.10
CA ARG A 206 -14.66 -1.03 7.31
C ARG A 206 -14.80 0.37 7.91
N VAL A 207 -13.87 1.27 7.61
CA VAL A 207 -13.84 2.62 8.19
C VAL A 207 -13.88 3.75 7.16
N VAL A 208 -13.54 3.46 5.91
CA VAL A 208 -13.64 4.40 4.78
C VAL A 208 -14.68 3.86 3.79
N ARG A 209 -15.66 4.67 3.43
CA ARG A 209 -16.75 4.26 2.54
C ARG A 209 -16.29 4.17 1.09
N GLU A 210 -16.91 3.32 0.30
CA GLU A 210 -16.53 3.08 -1.09
C GLU A 210 -16.67 4.32 -1.99
N GLU A 211 -17.65 5.20 -1.71
CA GLU A 211 -17.82 6.46 -2.44
C GLU A 211 -16.63 7.41 -2.23
N GLU A 212 -15.97 7.31 -1.08
CA GLU A 212 -14.79 8.10 -0.76
C GLU A 212 -13.55 7.60 -1.54
N PHE A 213 -13.48 6.30 -1.88
CA PHE A 213 -12.40 5.76 -2.72
C PHE A 213 -12.36 6.44 -4.08
N ALA A 214 -13.51 6.50 -4.77
CA ALA A 214 -13.62 7.15 -6.07
C ALA A 214 -13.31 8.64 -6.00
N SER A 215 -13.75 9.31 -4.93
CA SER A 215 -13.49 10.73 -4.70
C SER A 215 -11.98 10.97 -4.52
N VAL A 216 -11.33 10.27 -3.59
CA VAL A 216 -9.88 10.42 -3.33
C VAL A 216 -9.08 10.05 -4.59
N ALA A 217 -9.42 8.94 -5.25
CA ALA A 217 -8.74 8.53 -6.47
C ALA A 217 -8.86 9.55 -7.62
N SER A 218 -9.91 10.35 -7.67
CA SER A 218 -10.11 11.35 -8.72
C SER A 218 -9.17 12.55 -8.61
N PHE A 219 -8.80 12.94 -7.38
CA PHE A 219 -8.04 14.17 -7.11
C PHE A 219 -6.53 13.97 -6.93
N TYR A 220 -6.08 12.74 -6.65
CA TYR A 220 -4.71 12.47 -6.25
C TYR A 220 -3.99 11.52 -7.21
N THR A 221 -2.65 11.60 -7.22
CA THR A 221 -1.81 10.56 -7.83
C THR A 221 -1.98 9.24 -7.05
N ALA A 222 -1.59 8.11 -7.63
CA ALA A 222 -1.71 6.80 -6.96
C ALA A 222 -1.08 6.81 -5.55
N ASP A 223 0.10 7.39 -5.40
CA ASP A 223 0.81 7.45 -4.13
C ASP A 223 0.16 8.39 -3.11
N SER A 224 -0.33 9.55 -3.56
CA SER A 224 -1.02 10.49 -2.68
C SER A 224 -2.40 9.97 -2.28
N ALA A 225 -3.12 9.29 -3.19
CA ALA A 225 -4.40 8.66 -2.90
C ALA A 225 -4.25 7.53 -1.86
N ALA A 226 -3.24 6.67 -2.02
CA ALA A 226 -2.99 5.60 -1.04
C ALA A 226 -2.66 6.15 0.34
N ARG A 227 -1.86 7.23 0.43
CA ARG A 227 -1.57 7.90 1.71
C ARG A 227 -2.82 8.51 2.34
N GLU A 228 -3.61 9.20 1.55
CA GLU A 228 -4.84 9.85 2.03
C GLU A 228 -5.84 8.83 2.58
N LEU A 229 -6.07 7.73 1.85
CA LEU A 229 -6.97 6.67 2.30
C LEU A 229 -6.50 6.03 3.62
N ILE A 230 -5.19 5.77 3.77
CA ILE A 230 -4.63 5.27 5.03
C ILE A 230 -4.78 6.30 6.15
N ALA A 231 -4.49 7.58 5.88
CA ALA A 231 -4.65 8.64 6.86
C ALA A 231 -6.11 8.76 7.35
N MET A 232 -7.07 8.75 6.42
CA MET A 232 -8.50 8.74 6.75
C MET A 232 -8.89 7.54 7.63
N ALA A 233 -8.37 6.34 7.32
CA ALA A 233 -8.63 5.16 8.14
C ALA A 233 -8.04 5.32 9.55
N CYS A 234 -6.80 5.78 9.67
CA CYS A 234 -6.13 6.00 10.96
C CYS A 234 -6.85 7.08 11.79
N GLU A 235 -7.27 8.18 11.19
CA GLU A 235 -8.04 9.25 11.85
C GLU A 235 -9.40 8.75 12.38
N ARG A 236 -9.99 7.73 11.72
CA ARG A 236 -11.22 7.06 12.16
C ARG A 236 -10.99 5.91 13.15
N GLY A 237 -9.76 5.77 13.62
CA GLY A 237 -9.38 4.83 14.68
C GLY A 237 -8.90 3.47 14.21
N ALA A 238 -8.76 3.22 12.89
CA ALA A 238 -8.24 2.00 12.25
C ALA A 238 -8.06 0.82 13.22
N PRO A 239 -9.08 -0.01 13.47
CA PRO A 239 -9.02 -1.07 14.49
C PRO A 239 -8.12 -2.22 14.06
N ASP A 240 -7.76 -2.27 12.76
CA ASP A 240 -6.91 -3.29 12.15
C ASP A 240 -5.78 -2.69 11.33
N ASN A 241 -4.92 -3.55 10.78
CA ASN A 241 -3.94 -3.19 9.77
C ASN A 241 -4.65 -2.64 8.53
N VAL A 242 -4.07 -1.62 7.89
CA VAL A 242 -4.68 -0.93 6.75
C VAL A 242 -3.74 -1.01 5.56
N SER A 243 -4.19 -1.67 4.51
CA SER A 243 -3.40 -1.85 3.28
C SER A 243 -4.14 -1.38 2.06
N VAL A 244 -3.42 -0.69 1.18
CA VAL A 244 -3.95 -0.12 -0.07
C VAL A 244 -2.93 -0.29 -1.19
N VAL A 245 -3.37 -0.86 -2.31
CA VAL A 245 -2.60 -0.91 -3.55
C VAL A 245 -3.40 -0.24 -4.65
N ILE A 246 -2.77 0.67 -5.38
CA ILE A 246 -3.44 1.47 -6.41
C ILE A 246 -2.64 1.41 -7.71
N TYR A 247 -3.34 1.14 -8.81
CA TYR A 247 -2.89 1.38 -10.16
C TYR A 247 -3.86 2.31 -10.86
N ARG A 248 -3.34 3.41 -11.42
CA ARG A 248 -4.08 4.33 -12.28
C ARG A 248 -3.72 4.07 -13.73
N VAL A 249 -4.73 3.84 -14.56
CA VAL A 249 -4.56 3.73 -16.02
C VAL A 249 -4.10 5.08 -16.55
N PRO A 250 -2.94 5.16 -17.22
CA PRO A 250 -2.43 6.42 -17.73
C PRO A 250 -3.42 7.12 -18.65
N ASN A 251 -3.66 8.40 -18.39
CA ASN A 251 -4.43 9.23 -19.30
C ASN A 251 -3.46 10.03 -20.18
N PRO A 252 -3.55 9.95 -21.51
CA PRO A 252 -2.69 10.72 -22.40
C PRO A 252 -2.71 12.25 -22.15
N LEU A 253 -3.81 12.77 -21.60
CA LEU A 253 -3.95 14.18 -21.26
C LEU A 253 -3.09 14.57 -20.04
N ASP A 254 -2.92 13.68 -19.06
CA ASP A 254 -2.09 13.93 -17.87
C ASP A 254 -0.61 14.01 -18.25
N ALA A 255 -0.15 13.18 -19.18
CA ALA A 255 1.21 13.23 -19.73
C ALA A 255 1.53 14.58 -20.43
N ALA A 256 0.55 15.19 -21.07
CA ALA A 256 0.69 16.49 -21.70
C ALA A 256 0.76 17.64 -20.68
N GLU A 257 0.02 17.55 -19.58
CA GLU A 257 0.07 18.52 -18.47
C GLU A 257 1.38 18.44 -17.68
N ASP A 258 1.88 17.24 -17.38
CA ASP A 258 3.16 17.05 -16.73
C ASP A 258 4.33 17.58 -17.58
N THR A 259 4.27 17.34 -18.88
CA THR A 259 5.25 17.93 -19.83
C THR A 259 5.18 19.47 -19.84
N LYS A 260 3.98 20.03 -19.78
CA LYS A 260 3.76 21.48 -19.71
C LYS A 260 4.25 22.09 -18.40
N ARG A 261 3.99 21.42 -17.26
CA ARG A 261 4.49 21.81 -15.93
C ARG A 261 6.01 21.74 -15.83
N LEU A 262 6.64 20.70 -16.36
CA LEU A 262 8.10 20.55 -16.43
C LEU A 262 8.74 21.60 -17.34
N THR A 263 8.10 21.97 -18.43
CA THR A 263 8.57 23.03 -19.33
C THR A 263 8.45 24.41 -18.68
N LEU A 264 7.35 24.71 -17.99
CA LEU A 264 7.16 25.95 -17.25
C LEU A 264 8.12 26.06 -16.06
N ALA A 265 8.37 24.97 -15.35
CA ALA A 265 9.36 24.97 -14.25
C ALA A 265 10.80 25.17 -14.73
N LYS A 266 11.14 24.72 -15.95
CA LYS A 266 12.45 24.98 -16.59
C LYS A 266 12.59 26.39 -17.14
N THR A 267 11.49 27.05 -17.49
CA THR A 267 11.50 28.44 -18.01
C THR A 267 11.39 29.49 -16.92
N SER A 268 10.93 29.17 -15.72
CA SER A 268 11.02 30.04 -14.56
C SER A 268 12.48 30.02 -14.04
N LYS A 269 13.30 30.94 -14.56
CA LYS A 269 14.60 31.25 -13.95
C LYS A 269 14.36 31.55 -12.48
N PRO A 270 15.15 30.93 -11.54
CA PRO A 270 15.10 31.38 -10.17
C PRO A 270 15.51 32.87 -10.16
N ASP A 271 14.63 33.72 -9.67
CA ASP A 271 14.91 35.13 -9.44
C ASP A 271 16.08 35.20 -8.44
N ARG A 272 17.29 35.28 -8.98
CA ARG A 272 18.51 35.50 -8.21
C ARG A 272 18.57 36.95 -7.86
N THR A 273 17.80 37.39 -6.89
CA THR A 273 18.11 38.59 -6.12
C THR A 273 19.23 38.24 -5.13
N PRO A 274 20.48 38.73 -5.37
CA PRO A 274 21.63 38.40 -4.53
C PRO A 274 21.61 39.10 -3.16
N GLY A 275 20.54 39.80 -2.79
CA GLY A 275 20.56 40.74 -1.66
C GLY A 275 20.23 40.14 -0.28
N ARG A 276 19.45 39.10 -0.18
CA ARG A 276 18.84 38.70 1.10
C ARG A 276 19.66 37.73 1.95
N ARG A 277 20.51 36.94 1.34
CA ARG A 277 21.38 36.02 2.09
C ARG A 277 22.64 36.70 2.62
N LEU A 278 23.17 37.70 1.93
CA LEU A 278 24.34 38.48 2.40
C LEU A 278 23.96 39.33 3.61
N VAL A 279 22.75 39.89 3.67
CA VAL A 279 22.29 40.70 4.81
C VAL A 279 22.10 39.83 6.07
N LEU A 280 21.61 38.62 5.93
CA LEU A 280 21.45 37.68 7.07
C LEU A 280 22.79 37.21 7.63
N TRP A 281 23.79 36.95 6.78
CA TRP A 281 25.15 36.62 7.23
C TRP A 281 25.89 37.78 7.84
N ALA A 282 25.67 39.00 7.33
CA ALA A 282 26.24 40.21 7.93
C ALA A 282 25.63 40.52 9.31
N LEU A 283 24.34 40.33 9.50
CA LEU A 283 23.66 40.44 10.80
C LEU A 283 24.13 39.38 11.79
N PHE A 284 24.31 38.13 11.34
CA PHE A 284 24.81 37.07 12.20
C PHE A 284 26.26 37.30 12.63
N ALA A 285 27.14 37.78 11.74
CA ALA A 285 28.52 38.17 12.06
C ALA A 285 28.56 39.32 13.05
N ALA A 286 27.70 40.34 12.90
CA ALA A 286 27.62 41.47 13.83
C ALA A 286 27.18 41.04 15.24
N VAL A 287 26.24 40.13 15.38
CA VAL A 287 25.79 39.58 16.67
C VAL A 287 26.89 38.78 17.36
N VAL A 288 27.68 38.01 16.62
CA VAL A 288 28.80 37.23 17.18
C VAL A 288 29.92 38.17 17.67
N ILE A 289 30.21 39.26 16.94
CA ILE A 289 31.26 40.25 17.35
C ILE A 289 30.82 40.99 18.61
N VAL A 290 29.53 41.36 18.73
CA VAL A 290 29.02 42.05 19.93
C VAL A 290 29.03 41.11 21.14
N ALA A 291 28.71 39.84 20.98
CA ALA A 291 28.77 38.84 22.04
C ALA A 291 30.21 38.59 22.52
N ALA A 292 31.17 38.53 21.61
CA ALA A 292 32.59 38.40 21.95
C ALA A 292 33.16 39.62 22.68
N ALA A 293 32.73 40.83 22.31
CA ALA A 293 33.15 42.08 22.98
C ALA A 293 32.52 42.20 24.38
N ALA A 294 31.27 41.76 24.58
CA ALA A 294 30.62 41.75 25.89
C ALA A 294 31.22 40.68 26.83
N GLY A 295 31.63 39.52 26.30
CA GLY A 295 32.32 38.48 27.08
C GLY A 295 33.73 38.89 27.57
N ALA A 296 34.44 39.70 26.79
CA ALA A 296 35.76 40.22 27.20
C ALA A 296 35.70 41.29 28.29
N ALA A 297 34.58 42.01 28.40
CA ALA A 297 34.38 43.05 29.41
C ALA A 297 34.01 42.53 30.82
N THR A 298 33.61 41.24 30.93
CA THR A 298 33.24 40.62 32.22
C THR A 298 34.33 39.75 32.84
N ALA A 299 35.42 39.46 32.10
CA ALA A 299 36.61 38.79 32.64
C ALA A 299 37.55 39.81 33.29
N GLY A 300 37.20 40.27 34.52
CA GLY A 300 38.06 41.10 35.31
C GLY A 300 39.37 40.42 35.64
N TRP A 301 40.45 41.00 35.17
CA TRP A 301 41.80 40.61 35.49
C TRP A 301 42.07 40.92 36.97
N ILE A 302 42.32 39.88 37.81
CA ILE A 302 42.82 40.02 39.19
C ILE A 302 44.29 39.60 39.18
N PRO A 303 45.25 40.55 39.43
CA PRO A 303 46.65 40.19 39.63
C PRO A 303 46.90 39.83 41.08
N GLY A 304 47.51 38.74 41.34
CA GLY A 304 48.23 38.47 42.61
C GLY A 304 47.59 37.47 43.56
N ALA A 305 47.98 36.15 43.45
CA ALA A 305 48.08 35.24 44.59
C ALA A 305 49.29 34.33 44.40
N GLN A 306 50.27 34.47 45.25
CA GLN A 306 51.47 33.63 45.38
C GLN A 306 51.12 32.24 45.77
N LEU A 307 51.81 31.26 45.16
CA LEU A 307 51.85 29.87 45.58
C LEU A 307 52.79 29.75 46.81
N PRO A 308 52.45 29.00 47.88
CA PRO A 308 53.41 28.46 48.77
C PRO A 308 53.83 27.06 48.34
N PHE A 309 55.13 26.87 48.23
CA PHE A 309 55.79 25.56 48.24
C PHE A 309 55.79 25.00 49.69
N GLY A 310 55.73 23.67 49.76
CA GLY A 310 56.30 23.00 50.93
C GLY A 310 55.43 21.88 51.55
N GLY A 311 55.95 20.66 51.48
CA GLY A 311 55.59 19.52 52.31
C GLY A 311 55.33 18.25 51.53
#